data_8c3ad7aee5f36b6d3202ad4f873ca5a2
#
_entry.id   8c3ad7aee5f36b6d3202ad4f873ca5a2
#
_cell.length_a   1.000
_cell.length_b   1.000
_cell.length_c   1.000
_cell.angle_alpha   90.00
_cell.angle_beta   90.00
_cell.angle_gamma   90.00
#
_symmetry.space_group_name_H-M   'P 1'
#
loop_
_entity.id
_entity.type
_entity.pdbx_description
1 polymer ?
#
loop_
_entity_poly.entity_id
_entity_poly.type
_entity_poly.pdbx_seq_one_letter_code
_entity_poly.pdbx_strand_id
1 'polypeptide(L)'
;DGIRDSVASRGLGDVYKRQISDVINQGLIDFEIGLLLPFFIAALLKTAQGSSTVSIITTAAMIAPLLDALGLSSEMGKVLSVLAIGAGAMTVSHLNDSYFWVVSQFSKMSTNVALRSHTVATLLQGITAILLIQVLSLLLL
;
A
#
# COMPACT_ATOMS: atom_id res chain seq x y z
N ASP A 1 -6.81 31.95 27.80
CA ASP A 1 -5.91 30.77 27.74
C ASP A 1 -6.21 29.80 26.58
N GLY A 2 -7.49 29.59 26.21
CA GLY A 2 -7.86 28.67 25.11
C GLY A 2 -7.40 29.03 23.71
N ILE A 3 -7.07 30.31 23.45
CA ILE A 3 -6.60 30.77 22.13
C ILE A 3 -5.10 30.44 21.91
N ARG A 4 -4.30 30.46 22.96
CA ARG A 4 -2.86 30.14 22.89
C ARG A 4 -2.63 28.65 22.58
N ASP A 5 -3.42 27.76 23.14
CA ASP A 5 -3.30 26.32 22.90
C ASP A 5 -3.75 25.91 21.49
N SER A 6 -4.73 26.61 20.93
CA SER A 6 -5.18 26.37 19.55
C SER A 6 -4.17 26.82 18.49
N VAL A 7 -3.41 27.87 18.77
CA VAL A 7 -2.35 28.37 17.86
C VAL A 7 -1.11 27.47 17.94
N ALA A 8 -0.73 27.01 19.12
CA ALA A 8 0.38 26.09 19.31
C ALA A 8 0.13 24.72 18.67
N SER A 9 -1.08 24.19 18.79
CA SER A 9 -1.45 22.90 18.17
C SER A 9 -1.53 22.97 16.64
N ARG A 10 -1.96 24.12 16.08
CA ARG A 10 -1.91 24.35 14.63
C ARG A 10 -0.48 24.46 14.11
N GLY A 11 0.39 25.16 14.83
CA GLY A 11 1.80 25.31 14.48
C GLY A 11 2.57 23.98 14.48
N LEU A 12 2.33 23.11 15.46
CA LEU A 12 2.91 21.77 15.52
C LEU A 12 2.44 20.88 14.39
N GLY A 13 1.13 20.91 14.05
CA GLY A 13 0.58 20.17 12.94
C GLY A 13 1.14 20.61 11.58
N ASP A 14 1.35 21.91 11.39
CA ASP A 14 1.92 22.46 10.15
C ASP A 14 3.43 22.19 10.04
N VAL A 15 4.17 22.21 11.15
CA VAL A 15 5.59 21.83 11.19
C VAL A 15 5.75 20.34 10.89
N TYR A 16 4.90 19.50 11.47
CA TYR A 16 4.92 18.06 11.22
C TYR A 16 4.57 17.73 9.76
N LYS A 17 3.57 18.40 9.19
CA LYS A 17 3.22 18.25 7.75
C LYS A 17 4.37 18.70 6.85
N ARG A 18 5.03 19.82 7.15
CA ARG A 18 6.19 20.30 6.38
C ARG A 18 7.37 19.34 6.48
N GLN A 19 7.73 18.88 7.67
CA GLN A 19 8.82 17.92 7.86
C GLN A 19 8.55 16.60 7.13
N ILE A 20 7.31 16.08 7.19
CA ILE A 20 6.94 14.89 6.44
C ILE A 20 6.98 15.17 4.93
N SER A 21 6.46 16.32 4.50
CA SER A 21 6.51 16.72 3.08
C SER A 21 7.94 16.90 2.58
N ASP A 22 8.83 17.47 3.38
CA ASP A 22 10.22 17.71 3.00
C ASP A 22 11.02 16.39 2.95
N VAL A 23 10.80 15.48 3.90
CA VAL A 23 11.41 14.13 3.89
C VAL A 23 10.86 13.31 2.72
N ILE A 24 9.56 13.40 2.45
CA ILE A 24 8.92 12.76 1.31
C ILE A 24 9.44 13.38 -0.01
N ASN A 25 9.49 14.72 -0.11
CA ASN A 25 9.95 15.40 -1.32
C ASN A 25 11.45 15.20 -1.60
N GLN A 26 12.30 15.12 -0.59
CA GLN A 26 13.74 14.89 -0.78
C GLN A 26 14.12 13.42 -0.97
N GLY A 27 13.32 12.49 -0.45
CA GLY A 27 13.59 11.04 -0.55
C GLY A 27 12.80 10.29 -1.61
N LEU A 28 11.71 10.85 -2.11
CA LEU A 28 10.77 10.18 -3.01
C LEU A 28 10.74 10.74 -4.44
N ILE A 29 11.24 11.96 -4.66
CA ILE A 29 11.28 12.57 -6.00
C ILE A 29 12.42 11.99 -6.86
N ASP A 30 13.52 11.51 -6.26
CA ASP A 30 14.63 10.88 -6.99
C ASP A 30 14.38 9.41 -7.36
N PHE A 31 13.33 8.81 -6.81
CA PHE A 31 12.82 7.50 -7.20
C PHE A 31 11.34 7.64 -7.51
N GLU A 32 10.87 7.10 -8.61
CA GLU A 32 9.45 6.97 -8.99
C GLU A 32 8.64 6.11 -8.00
N ILE A 33 8.76 6.43 -6.68
CA ILE A 33 8.19 5.66 -5.56
C ILE A 33 6.68 5.95 -5.40
N GLY A 34 6.13 6.95 -6.11
CA GLY A 34 4.75 7.39 -5.90
C GLY A 34 3.75 6.24 -5.75
N LEU A 35 3.70 5.32 -6.71
CA LEU A 35 2.80 4.15 -6.69
C LEU A 35 3.35 2.96 -5.89
N LEU A 36 4.66 2.89 -5.65
CA LEU A 36 5.25 1.82 -4.84
C LEU A 36 4.91 1.97 -3.35
N LEU A 37 4.77 3.20 -2.84
CA LEU A 37 4.46 3.44 -1.44
C LEU A 37 3.12 2.80 -1.03
N PRO A 38 1.97 3.09 -1.70
CA PRO A 38 0.70 2.43 -1.39
C PRO A 38 0.77 0.91 -1.56
N PHE A 39 1.50 0.40 -2.55
CA PHE A 39 1.72 -1.04 -2.71
C PHE A 39 2.43 -1.66 -1.50
N PHE A 40 3.57 -1.10 -1.08
CA PHE A 40 4.35 -1.64 0.03
C PHE A 40 3.61 -1.56 1.36
N ILE A 41 2.91 -0.46 1.65
CA ILE A 41 2.11 -0.34 2.86
C ILE A 41 1.01 -1.42 2.88
N ALA A 42 0.29 -1.60 1.76
CA ALA A 42 -0.73 -2.62 1.66
C ALA A 42 -0.16 -4.04 1.81
N ALA A 43 0.98 -4.34 1.18
CA ALA A 43 1.65 -5.63 1.27
C ALA A 43 2.13 -5.95 2.70
N LEU A 44 2.71 -4.96 3.40
CA LEU A 44 3.14 -5.10 4.79
C LEU A 44 1.95 -5.33 5.73
N LEU A 45 0.89 -4.54 5.59
CA LEU A 45 -0.33 -4.71 6.38
C LEU A 45 -0.99 -6.07 6.10
N LYS A 46 -1.07 -6.49 4.84
CA LYS A 46 -1.58 -7.81 4.46
C LYS A 46 -0.77 -8.92 5.11
N THR A 47 0.56 -8.85 5.02
CA THR A 47 1.45 -9.84 5.61
C THR A 47 1.31 -9.89 7.13
N ALA A 48 1.19 -8.72 7.81
CA ALA A 48 1.06 -8.65 9.26
C ALA A 48 -0.31 -9.12 9.77
N GLN A 49 -1.40 -8.75 9.10
CA GLN A 49 -2.77 -8.98 9.59
C GLN A 49 -3.47 -10.18 8.96
N GLY A 50 -3.02 -10.64 7.79
CA GLY A 50 -3.64 -11.73 7.05
C GLY A 50 -4.97 -11.38 6.36
N SER A 51 -5.41 -10.11 6.36
CA SER A 51 -6.67 -9.67 5.77
C SER A 51 -6.45 -8.68 4.63
N SER A 52 -6.81 -9.06 3.42
CA SER A 52 -6.77 -8.16 2.26
C SER A 52 -7.72 -6.98 2.40
N THR A 53 -8.93 -7.20 2.91
CA THR A 53 -9.94 -6.15 3.08
C THR A 53 -9.46 -5.08 4.07
N VAL A 54 -8.93 -5.49 5.22
CA VAL A 54 -8.41 -4.55 6.23
C VAL A 54 -7.19 -3.81 5.67
N SER A 55 -6.30 -4.51 4.96
CA SER A 55 -5.13 -3.90 4.32
C SER A 55 -5.54 -2.82 3.31
N ILE A 56 -6.51 -3.10 2.44
CA ILE A 56 -7.00 -2.13 1.43
C ILE A 56 -7.60 -0.90 2.11
N ILE A 57 -8.53 -1.09 3.05
CA ILE A 57 -9.23 0.02 3.71
C ILE A 57 -8.25 0.90 4.50
N THR A 58 -7.37 0.27 5.28
CA THR A 58 -6.41 1.00 6.10
C THR A 58 -5.39 1.74 5.25
N THR A 59 -4.84 1.10 4.22
CA THR A 59 -3.88 1.75 3.32
C THR A 59 -4.53 2.89 2.56
N ALA A 60 -5.76 2.72 2.05
CA ALA A 60 -6.47 3.78 1.35
C ALA A 60 -6.69 5.01 2.26
N ALA A 61 -7.07 4.79 3.53
CA ALA A 61 -7.23 5.87 4.50
C ALA A 61 -5.91 6.59 4.82
N MET A 62 -4.78 5.86 4.84
CA MET A 62 -3.44 6.44 5.07
C MET A 62 -2.93 7.21 3.86
N ILE A 63 -3.18 6.72 2.65
CA ILE A 63 -2.66 7.30 1.39
C ILE A 63 -3.51 8.48 0.91
N ALA A 64 -4.82 8.49 1.17
CA ALA A 64 -5.71 9.55 0.70
C ALA A 64 -5.21 10.98 0.99
N PRO A 65 -4.76 11.34 2.21
CA PRO A 65 -4.24 12.67 2.50
C PRO A 65 -2.86 12.94 1.89
N LEU A 66 -2.16 11.93 1.36
CA LEU A 66 -0.80 12.04 0.81
C LEU A 66 -0.79 12.08 -0.72
N LEU A 67 -1.94 11.93 -1.39
CA LEU A 67 -2.01 11.86 -2.86
C LEU A 67 -1.39 13.08 -3.54
N ASP A 68 -1.60 14.28 -3.01
CA ASP A 68 -1.01 15.51 -3.56
C ASP A 68 0.52 15.50 -3.42
N ALA A 69 1.03 15.10 -2.27
CA ALA A 69 2.47 15.02 -2.00
C ALA A 69 3.16 13.92 -2.85
N LEU A 70 2.42 12.88 -3.23
CA LEU A 70 2.91 11.79 -4.08
C LEU A 70 2.76 12.08 -5.59
N GLY A 71 2.24 13.25 -5.97
CA GLY A 71 1.95 13.59 -7.38
C GLY A 71 0.82 12.76 -8.00
N LEU A 72 -0.03 12.15 -7.18
CA LEU A 72 -1.09 11.21 -7.60
C LEU A 72 -2.50 11.81 -7.43
N SER A 73 -2.62 13.14 -7.38
CA SER A 73 -3.91 13.83 -7.18
C SER A 73 -4.81 13.85 -8.41
N SER A 74 -4.25 13.59 -9.61
CA SER A 74 -5.03 13.46 -10.84
C SER A 74 -6.02 12.29 -10.74
N GLU A 75 -7.11 12.32 -11.52
CA GLU A 75 -8.09 11.22 -11.53
C GLU A 75 -7.43 9.88 -11.88
N MET A 76 -6.51 9.89 -12.85
CA MET A 76 -5.77 8.70 -13.22
C MET A 76 -4.78 8.27 -12.13
N GLY A 77 -4.10 9.22 -11.47
CA GLY A 77 -3.23 8.95 -10.34
C GLY A 77 -3.96 8.28 -9.17
N LYS A 78 -5.18 8.72 -8.85
CA LYS A 78 -6.04 8.08 -7.85
C LYS A 78 -6.41 6.64 -8.24
N VAL A 79 -6.78 6.41 -9.49
CA VAL A 79 -7.11 5.06 -10.01
C VAL A 79 -5.88 4.15 -9.91
N LEU A 80 -4.71 4.59 -10.33
CA LEU A 80 -3.47 3.82 -10.25
C LEU A 80 -3.08 3.53 -8.79
N SER A 81 -3.32 4.49 -7.87
CA SER A 81 -3.10 4.29 -6.43
C SER A 81 -3.99 3.18 -5.87
N VAL A 82 -5.27 3.15 -6.24
CA VAL A 82 -6.20 2.08 -5.83
C VAL A 82 -5.76 0.72 -6.37
N LEU A 83 -5.30 0.67 -7.63
CA LEU A 83 -4.76 -0.56 -8.22
C LEU A 83 -3.49 -1.03 -7.50
N ALA A 84 -2.58 -0.11 -7.15
CA ALA A 84 -1.36 -0.43 -6.41
C ALA A 84 -1.67 -0.96 -5.00
N ILE A 85 -2.63 -0.36 -4.28
CA ILE A 85 -3.13 -0.85 -2.99
C ILE A 85 -3.69 -2.27 -3.15
N GLY A 86 -4.52 -2.50 -4.17
CA GLY A 86 -5.09 -3.82 -4.47
C GLY A 86 -4.02 -4.87 -4.75
N ALA A 87 -3.02 -4.53 -5.57
CA ALA A 87 -1.88 -5.41 -5.85
C ALA A 87 -1.11 -5.77 -4.58
N GLY A 88 -0.81 -4.79 -3.72
CA GLY A 88 -0.13 -5.02 -2.43
C GLY A 88 -0.96 -5.90 -1.49
N ALA A 89 -2.26 -5.63 -1.39
CA ALA A 89 -3.16 -6.39 -0.52
C ALA A 89 -3.41 -7.84 -0.95
N MET A 90 -3.05 -8.21 -2.18
CA MET A 90 -3.11 -9.60 -2.67
C MET A 90 -1.76 -10.32 -2.58
N THR A 91 -0.70 -9.61 -2.19
CA THR A 91 0.66 -10.16 -2.09
C THR A 91 0.81 -11.00 -0.82
N VAL A 92 1.62 -12.05 -0.90
CA VAL A 92 2.06 -12.90 0.24
C VAL A 92 0.90 -13.41 1.11
N SER A 93 0.08 -14.30 0.56
CA SER A 93 -0.89 -15.06 1.33
C SER A 93 -0.20 -16.23 2.05
N HIS A 94 -0.24 -16.26 3.39
CA HIS A 94 0.41 -17.28 4.22
C HIS A 94 -0.43 -17.68 5.44
N LEU A 95 0.16 -18.32 6.44
CA LEU A 95 -0.52 -18.98 7.56
C LEU A 95 -1.51 -18.14 8.36
N ASN A 96 -1.35 -16.82 8.40
CA ASN A 96 -2.28 -15.93 9.10
C ASN A 96 -3.47 -15.47 8.24
N ASP A 97 -3.50 -15.86 6.96
CA ASP A 97 -4.55 -15.51 6.00
C ASP A 97 -5.59 -16.63 5.90
N SER A 98 -6.86 -16.29 6.15
CA SER A 98 -7.96 -17.24 6.01
C SER A 98 -8.05 -17.84 4.60
N TYR A 99 -7.74 -17.05 3.58
CA TYR A 99 -7.76 -17.50 2.19
C TYR A 99 -6.71 -18.56 1.92
N PHE A 100 -5.52 -18.47 2.54
CA PHE A 100 -4.50 -19.51 2.48
C PHE A 100 -5.05 -20.87 2.93
N TRP A 101 -5.79 -20.89 4.04
CA TRP A 101 -6.36 -22.12 4.58
C TRP A 101 -7.50 -22.65 3.72
N VAL A 102 -8.35 -21.79 3.17
CA VAL A 102 -9.39 -22.20 2.22
C VAL A 102 -8.75 -22.89 1.02
N VAL A 103 -7.78 -22.25 0.36
CA VAL A 103 -7.10 -22.81 -0.82
C VAL A 103 -6.40 -24.13 -0.48
N SER A 104 -5.65 -24.20 0.62
CA SER A 104 -4.90 -25.40 0.99
C SER A 104 -5.81 -26.58 1.29
N GLN A 105 -6.93 -26.36 1.99
CA GLN A 105 -7.86 -27.42 2.36
C GLN A 105 -8.68 -27.92 1.16
N PHE A 106 -9.24 -27.02 0.36
CA PHE A 106 -10.01 -27.41 -0.83
C PHE A 106 -9.16 -28.11 -1.88
N SER A 107 -7.90 -27.73 -2.02
CA SER A 107 -6.94 -28.38 -2.91
C SER A 107 -6.27 -29.61 -2.29
N LYS A 108 -6.60 -29.97 -1.04
CA LYS A 108 -6.00 -31.09 -0.29
C LYS A 108 -4.46 -31.01 -0.22
N MET A 109 -3.90 -29.80 -0.21
CA MET A 109 -2.47 -29.58 -0.09
C MET A 109 -2.02 -29.63 1.37
N SER A 110 -0.86 -30.24 1.62
CA SER A 110 -0.23 -30.07 2.93
C SER A 110 0.23 -28.62 3.12
N THR A 111 0.33 -28.17 4.37
CA THR A 111 0.76 -26.80 4.70
C THR A 111 2.10 -26.42 4.05
N ASN A 112 3.07 -27.33 4.01
CA ASN A 112 4.36 -27.10 3.38
C ASN A 112 4.24 -26.92 1.85
N VAL A 113 3.38 -27.69 1.21
CA VAL A 113 3.12 -27.55 -0.23
C VAL A 113 2.40 -26.21 -0.50
N ALA A 114 1.40 -25.87 0.31
CA ALA A 114 0.68 -24.61 0.17
C ALA A 114 1.60 -23.38 0.36
N LEU A 115 2.52 -23.42 1.33
CA LEU A 115 3.50 -22.33 1.52
C LEU A 115 4.45 -22.18 0.33
N ARG A 116 4.85 -23.28 -0.29
CA ARG A 116 5.78 -23.24 -1.44
C ARG A 116 5.10 -22.93 -2.77
N SER A 117 3.83 -23.25 -2.90
CA SER A 117 3.07 -23.00 -4.14
C SER A 117 2.21 -21.75 -4.05
N HIS A 118 1.21 -21.73 -3.17
CA HIS A 118 0.23 -20.65 -3.08
C HIS A 118 0.86 -19.32 -2.60
N THR A 119 1.69 -19.36 -1.54
CA THR A 119 2.36 -18.14 -1.06
C THR A 119 3.32 -17.56 -2.10
N VAL A 120 4.08 -18.41 -2.79
CA VAL A 120 4.97 -17.97 -3.88
C VAL A 120 4.17 -17.45 -5.06
N ALA A 121 3.08 -18.11 -5.42
CA ALA A 121 2.22 -17.65 -6.52
C ALA A 121 1.61 -16.27 -6.23
N THR A 122 1.11 -16.02 -5.01
CA THR A 122 0.56 -14.71 -4.63
C THR A 122 1.64 -13.63 -4.53
N LEU A 123 2.86 -13.98 -4.12
CA LEU A 123 4.00 -13.06 -4.18
C LEU A 123 4.32 -12.65 -5.63
N LEU A 124 4.44 -13.62 -6.53
CA LEU A 124 4.68 -13.34 -7.95
C LEU A 124 3.53 -12.55 -8.58
N GLN A 125 2.29 -12.85 -8.22
CA GLN A 125 1.11 -12.10 -8.66
C GLN A 125 1.21 -10.62 -8.26
N GLY A 126 1.53 -10.33 -7.01
CA GLY A 126 1.67 -8.95 -6.52
C GLY A 126 2.81 -8.20 -7.20
N ILE A 127 3.97 -8.84 -7.38
CA ILE A 127 5.11 -8.26 -8.11
C ILE A 127 4.74 -7.98 -9.56
N THR A 128 4.15 -8.93 -10.25
CA THR A 128 3.72 -8.75 -11.65
C THR A 128 2.70 -7.62 -11.77
N ALA A 129 1.73 -7.55 -10.86
CA ALA A 129 0.71 -6.52 -10.86
C ALA A 129 1.31 -5.13 -10.68
N ILE A 130 2.23 -4.93 -9.71
CA ILE A 130 2.84 -3.61 -9.51
C ILE A 130 3.72 -3.21 -10.69
N LEU A 131 4.46 -4.14 -11.32
CA LEU A 131 5.23 -3.84 -12.52
C LEU A 131 4.34 -3.41 -13.68
N LEU A 132 3.20 -4.07 -13.89
CA LEU A 132 2.23 -3.66 -14.92
C LEU A 132 1.64 -2.28 -14.63
N ILE A 133 1.32 -1.98 -13.35
CA ILE A 133 0.83 -0.68 -12.92
C ILE A 133 1.88 0.41 -13.14
N GLN A 134 3.18 0.13 -12.89
CA GLN A 134 4.27 1.07 -13.20
C GLN A 134 4.38 1.34 -14.70
N VAL A 135 4.32 0.31 -15.54
CA VAL A 135 4.30 0.51 -17.01
C VAL A 135 3.09 1.33 -17.42
N LEU A 136 1.92 1.06 -16.84
CA LEU A 136 0.69 1.81 -17.14
C LEU A 136 0.79 3.27 -16.69
N SER A 137 1.45 3.56 -15.57
CA SER A 137 1.66 4.93 -15.11
C SER A 137 2.51 5.74 -16.07
N LEU A 138 3.55 5.15 -16.64
CA LEU A 138 4.39 5.80 -17.66
C LEU A 138 3.64 6.17 -18.95
N LEU A 139 2.51 5.51 -19.22
CA LEU A 139 1.69 5.76 -20.41
C LEU A 139 0.54 6.74 -20.14
N LEU A 140 0.10 6.87 -18.88
CA LEU A 140 -1.14 7.58 -18.50
C LEU A 140 -0.91 8.82 -17.65
N LEU A 141 0.23 8.97 -17.00
CA LEU A 141 0.64 10.13 -16.22
C LEU A 141 1.73 10.92 -16.94
#